data_2828540da2aa3f300fa3b2a9b68067b5
#
_entry.id   2828540da2aa3f300fa3b2a9b68067b5
#
_cell.length_a   1.000
_cell.length_b   1.000
_cell.length_c   1.000
_cell.angle_alpha   90.00
_cell.angle_beta   90.00
_cell.angle_gamma   90.00
#
_symmetry.space_group_name_H-M   'P 1'
#
loop_
_entity.id
_entity.type
_entity.pdbx_description
1 polymer ?
#
loop_
_entity_poly.entity_id
_entity_poly.type
_entity_poly.pdbx_seq_one_letter_code
_entity_poly.pdbx_strand_id
1 'polypeptide(L)'
;MLNGQYVMRTIGKYKGKRSIKQLANMMSMKVTTSFLSSVQSFIDVGFGLEAMGTNKNAFNLATSAVKKNAVKGEYPNLSIDYSKVLLSRGTVPAPEGVSISKTDQGVLIKWEEAPPGPLRRGQDGVMVLVYFPEQNFSLATFHAGKRKDGSCCFEVPKSYLHKHMEVYISFRQSDGKAVSDSVYAGNLNAEHETVKDIENNKRYTETKQRFDVIDAILKKKLILSGAGMIIYDKQYRHLIKEYEVLREKLKNMPGKSRS
;
A
#
# COMPACT_ATOMS: atom_id res chain seq x y z
N MET A 1 -16.49 8.85 -22.23
CA MET A 1 -17.92 9.20 -22.13
C MET A 1 -18.27 9.41 -20.65
N LEU A 2 -19.02 10.44 -20.34
CA LEU A 2 -19.56 10.67 -19.00
C LEU A 2 -21.09 10.62 -19.13
N ASN A 3 -21.75 9.66 -18.47
CA ASN A 3 -23.21 9.46 -18.53
C ASN A 3 -23.77 9.38 -20.00
N GLY A 4 -23.07 8.67 -20.88
CA GLY A 4 -23.47 8.50 -22.27
C GLY A 4 -23.18 9.72 -23.19
N GLN A 5 -22.64 10.81 -22.67
CA GLN A 5 -22.29 12.02 -23.43
C GLN A 5 -20.79 12.12 -23.70
N TYR A 6 -20.42 12.57 -24.87
CA TYR A 6 -19.04 12.92 -25.20
C TYR A 6 -18.70 14.26 -24.54
N VAL A 7 -17.71 14.23 -23.65
CA VAL A 7 -17.22 15.43 -22.96
C VAL A 7 -15.79 15.71 -23.44
N MET A 8 -15.57 16.84 -24.07
CA MET A 8 -14.26 17.36 -24.38
C MET A 8 -13.85 18.40 -23.34
N ARG A 9 -12.69 18.19 -22.72
CA ARG A 9 -12.12 19.14 -21.77
C ARG A 9 -10.69 19.48 -22.15
N THR A 10 -10.35 20.75 -22.06
CA THR A 10 -8.96 21.19 -22.17
C THR A 10 -8.20 20.77 -20.92
N ILE A 11 -7.07 20.10 -21.07
CA ILE A 11 -6.19 19.77 -19.96
C ILE A 11 -5.46 21.05 -19.55
N GLY A 12 -5.85 21.63 -18.41
CA GLY A 12 -5.17 22.80 -17.84
C GLY A 12 -3.74 22.44 -17.42
N LYS A 13 -2.76 23.25 -17.86
CA LYS A 13 -1.37 23.12 -17.41
C LYS A 13 -1.20 23.89 -16.10
N TYR A 14 -0.93 23.18 -15.02
CA TYR A 14 -0.61 23.82 -13.73
C TYR A 14 0.77 24.48 -13.80
N LYS A 15 0.83 25.80 -13.62
CA LYS A 15 2.07 26.62 -13.73
C LYS A 15 2.68 26.98 -12.36
N GLY A 16 2.04 26.64 -11.23
CA GLY A 16 2.48 27.01 -9.89
C GLY A 16 3.32 25.95 -9.17
N LYS A 17 4.00 26.33 -8.08
CA LYS A 17 4.62 25.38 -7.15
C LYS A 17 3.51 24.70 -6.34
N ARG A 18 3.56 23.36 -6.27
CA ARG A 18 2.60 22.58 -5.49
C ARG A 18 2.83 22.78 -3.99
N SER A 19 1.74 22.89 -3.23
CA SER A 19 1.82 22.92 -1.76
C SER A 19 2.22 21.53 -1.23
N ILE A 20 2.73 21.49 0.01
CA ILE A 20 3.10 20.23 0.70
C ILE A 20 1.88 19.29 0.76
N LYS A 21 0.68 19.82 1.04
CA LYS A 21 -0.56 19.03 1.06
C LYS A 21 -0.90 18.42 -0.31
N GLN A 22 -0.68 19.15 -1.40
CA GLN A 22 -0.86 18.64 -2.76
C GLN A 22 0.15 17.53 -3.08
N LEU A 23 1.41 17.72 -2.70
CA LEU A 23 2.46 16.71 -2.88
C LEU A 23 2.18 15.44 -2.08
N ALA A 24 1.76 15.58 -0.82
CA ALA A 24 1.34 14.47 0.03
C ALA A 24 0.15 13.69 -0.59
N ASN A 25 -0.86 14.40 -1.09
CA ASN A 25 -2.00 13.77 -1.75
C ASN A 25 -1.62 13.04 -3.05
N MET A 26 -0.71 13.61 -3.85
CA MET A 26 -0.19 12.96 -5.05
C MET A 26 0.62 11.71 -4.71
N MET A 27 1.46 11.77 -3.67
CA MET A 27 2.24 10.62 -3.22
C MET A 27 1.34 9.52 -2.68
N SER A 28 0.34 9.86 -1.86
CA SER A 28 -0.68 8.92 -1.37
C SER A 28 -1.40 8.22 -2.53
N MET A 29 -1.81 8.98 -3.55
CA MET A 29 -2.40 8.39 -4.77
C MET A 29 -1.44 7.45 -5.48
N LYS A 30 -0.17 7.86 -5.66
CA LYS A 30 0.85 7.04 -6.33
C LYS A 30 1.09 5.71 -5.62
N VAL A 31 1.27 5.74 -4.30
CA VAL A 31 1.48 4.54 -3.47
C VAL A 31 0.26 3.62 -3.56
N THR A 32 -0.95 4.18 -3.40
CA THR A 32 -2.21 3.43 -3.49
C THR A 32 -2.39 2.78 -4.85
N THR A 33 -2.26 3.53 -5.94
CA THR A 33 -2.49 2.99 -7.31
C THR A 33 -1.42 1.99 -7.71
N SER A 34 -0.17 2.16 -7.30
CA SER A 34 0.90 1.18 -7.55
C SER A 34 0.57 -0.17 -6.92
N PHE A 35 0.15 -0.18 -5.66
CA PHE A 35 -0.29 -1.39 -4.96
C PHE A 35 -1.53 -2.01 -5.63
N LEU A 36 -2.58 -1.22 -5.87
CA LEU A 36 -3.84 -1.72 -6.41
C LEU A 36 -3.70 -2.28 -7.84
N SER A 37 -2.79 -1.72 -8.64
CA SER A 37 -2.52 -2.26 -9.98
C SER A 37 -1.95 -3.68 -9.93
N SER A 38 -1.17 -4.01 -8.91
CA SER A 38 -0.62 -5.37 -8.75
C SER A 38 -1.65 -6.42 -8.30
N VAL A 39 -2.77 -5.98 -7.72
CA VAL A 39 -3.85 -6.83 -7.20
C VAL A 39 -5.18 -6.64 -7.96
N GLN A 40 -5.13 -6.07 -9.16
CA GLN A 40 -6.30 -5.65 -9.92
C GLN A 40 -7.30 -6.78 -10.17
N SER A 41 -6.84 -7.97 -10.55
CA SER A 41 -7.72 -9.11 -10.81
C SER A 41 -8.60 -9.48 -9.60
N PHE A 42 -8.05 -9.35 -8.40
CA PHE A 42 -8.81 -9.61 -7.17
C PHE A 42 -9.83 -8.51 -6.89
N ILE A 43 -9.45 -7.25 -7.12
CA ILE A 43 -10.32 -6.08 -6.96
C ILE A 43 -11.50 -6.14 -7.92
N ASP A 44 -11.28 -6.56 -9.17
CA ASP A 44 -12.33 -6.63 -10.18
C ASP A 44 -13.46 -7.58 -9.75
N VAL A 45 -13.13 -8.67 -9.06
CA VAL A 45 -14.11 -9.56 -8.46
C VAL A 45 -14.63 -9.00 -7.12
N GLY A 46 -13.74 -8.50 -6.27
CA GLY A 46 -14.02 -8.09 -4.89
C GLY A 46 -14.89 -6.84 -4.78
N PHE A 47 -14.75 -5.89 -5.70
CA PHE A 47 -15.55 -4.64 -5.75
C PHE A 47 -16.46 -4.58 -6.98
N GLY A 48 -16.37 -5.57 -7.89
CA GLY A 48 -17.14 -5.55 -9.13
C GLY A 48 -18.64 -5.49 -8.89
N LEU A 49 -19.15 -6.24 -7.94
CA LEU A 49 -20.58 -6.26 -7.60
C LEU A 49 -21.05 -4.93 -6.98
N GLU A 50 -20.25 -4.31 -6.12
CA GLU A 50 -20.53 -2.99 -5.55
C GLU A 50 -20.52 -1.88 -6.62
N ALA A 51 -19.67 -2.03 -7.64
CA ALA A 51 -19.58 -1.09 -8.74
C ALA A 51 -20.80 -1.17 -9.70
N MET A 52 -21.49 -2.32 -9.76
CA MET A 52 -22.63 -2.51 -10.63
C MET A 52 -23.75 -1.50 -10.33
N GLY A 53 -24.29 -0.89 -11.39
CA GLY A 53 -25.33 0.13 -11.27
C GLY A 53 -24.88 1.51 -10.77
N THR A 54 -23.56 1.68 -10.57
CA THR A 54 -22.98 2.97 -10.18
C THR A 54 -22.13 3.58 -11.30
N ASN A 55 -21.78 4.86 -11.18
CA ASN A 55 -20.86 5.53 -12.10
C ASN A 55 -19.37 5.27 -11.75
N LYS A 56 -19.09 4.36 -10.80
CA LYS A 56 -17.75 4.01 -10.35
C LYS A 56 -17.36 2.64 -10.87
N ASN A 57 -16.08 2.41 -11.09
CA ASN A 57 -15.54 1.08 -11.35
C ASN A 57 -14.94 0.48 -10.06
N ALA A 58 -14.69 -0.82 -10.08
CA ALA A 58 -14.11 -1.56 -8.95
C ALA A 58 -12.81 -0.94 -8.45
N PHE A 59 -11.92 -0.54 -9.37
CA PHE A 59 -10.64 0.08 -9.04
C PHE A 59 -10.80 1.42 -8.30
N ASN A 60 -11.77 2.25 -8.70
CA ASN A 60 -12.03 3.54 -8.02
C ASN A 60 -12.57 3.33 -6.60
N LEU A 61 -13.43 2.32 -6.39
CA LEU A 61 -13.94 1.97 -5.07
C LEU A 61 -12.81 1.48 -4.16
N ALA A 62 -11.98 0.56 -4.64
CA ALA A 62 -10.81 0.06 -3.93
C ALA A 62 -9.80 1.19 -3.62
N THR A 63 -9.53 2.09 -4.59
CA THR A 63 -8.66 3.26 -4.39
C THR A 63 -9.17 4.14 -3.26
N SER A 64 -10.47 4.42 -3.23
CA SER A 64 -11.08 5.22 -2.16
C SER A 64 -10.94 4.55 -0.80
N ALA A 65 -11.20 3.23 -0.71
CA ALA A 65 -11.11 2.46 0.53
C ALA A 65 -9.67 2.41 1.07
N VAL A 66 -8.70 2.02 0.23
CA VAL A 66 -7.29 1.88 0.62
C VAL A 66 -6.68 3.24 0.98
N LYS A 67 -6.91 4.27 0.17
CA LYS A 67 -6.39 5.60 0.43
C LYS A 67 -6.87 6.18 1.76
N LYS A 68 -8.15 5.93 2.12
CA LYS A 68 -8.74 6.43 3.36
C LYS A 68 -8.25 5.68 4.60
N ASN A 69 -8.09 4.36 4.50
CA ASN A 69 -7.95 3.50 5.67
C ASN A 69 -6.56 2.89 5.82
N ALA A 70 -5.82 2.68 4.73
CA ALA A 70 -4.61 1.86 4.71
C ALA A 70 -3.33 2.62 4.33
N VAL A 71 -3.39 3.92 4.06
CA VAL A 71 -2.18 4.73 3.87
C VAL A 71 -1.68 5.20 5.21
N LYS A 72 -0.41 4.92 5.53
CA LYS A 72 0.28 5.31 6.76
C LYS A 72 1.52 6.17 6.47
N GLY A 73 1.99 6.88 7.50
CA GLY A 73 3.16 7.75 7.44
C GLY A 73 2.83 9.18 7.01
N GLU A 74 3.87 10.01 6.96
CA GLU A 74 3.78 11.40 6.56
C GLU A 74 4.63 11.66 5.32
N TYR A 75 4.23 12.65 4.52
CA TYR A 75 5.00 13.03 3.34
C TYR A 75 6.43 13.45 3.73
N PRO A 76 7.47 12.97 3.04
CA PRO A 76 7.47 12.18 1.80
C PRO A 76 7.41 10.64 1.99
N ASN A 77 7.31 10.12 3.21
CA ASN A 77 7.45 8.69 3.53
C ASN A 77 6.08 8.03 3.77
N LEU A 78 5.24 8.01 2.73
CA LEU A 78 3.95 7.32 2.75
C LEU A 78 4.12 5.87 2.33
N SER A 79 3.43 4.96 3.01
CA SER A 79 3.40 3.52 2.71
C SER A 79 2.01 2.93 2.92
N ILE A 80 1.81 1.69 2.49
CA ILE A 80 0.58 0.95 2.74
C ILE A 80 0.68 0.20 4.06
N ASP A 81 -0.35 0.31 4.88
CA ASP A 81 -0.59 -0.57 6.01
C ASP A 81 -1.42 -1.77 5.54
N TYR A 82 -0.74 -2.86 5.22
CA TYR A 82 -1.36 -4.05 4.63
C TYR A 82 -2.45 -4.64 5.52
N SER A 83 -2.33 -4.50 6.84
CA SER A 83 -3.33 -5.01 7.80
C SER A 83 -4.69 -4.30 7.71
N LYS A 84 -4.72 -3.08 7.15
CA LYS A 84 -5.93 -2.25 6.99
C LYS A 84 -6.46 -2.18 5.56
N VAL A 85 -5.84 -2.94 4.66
CA VAL A 85 -6.27 -2.98 3.27
C VAL A 85 -7.54 -3.80 3.13
N LEU A 86 -8.50 -3.25 2.40
CA LEU A 86 -9.72 -3.94 1.98
C LEU A 86 -9.66 -4.17 0.47
N LEU A 87 -9.72 -5.45 0.05
CA LEU A 87 -9.62 -5.88 -1.35
C LEU A 87 -10.94 -6.41 -1.92
N SER A 88 -11.90 -6.70 -1.07
CA SER A 88 -13.28 -6.99 -1.46
C SER A 88 -14.25 -6.44 -0.43
N ARG A 89 -15.45 -6.09 -0.89
CA ARG A 89 -16.53 -5.59 -0.05
C ARG A 89 -17.85 -6.17 -0.49
N GLY A 90 -18.61 -6.69 0.48
CA GLY A 90 -19.90 -7.27 0.17
C GLY A 90 -20.72 -7.66 1.39
N THR A 91 -21.77 -8.43 1.15
CA THR A 91 -22.78 -8.79 2.16
C THR A 91 -22.63 -10.20 2.72
N VAL A 92 -21.73 -11.01 2.14
CA VAL A 92 -21.43 -12.34 2.68
C VAL A 92 -20.63 -12.17 3.98
N PRO A 93 -20.93 -12.91 5.07
CA PRO A 93 -20.12 -12.84 6.28
C PRO A 93 -18.66 -13.16 5.99
N ALA A 94 -17.79 -12.29 6.49
CA ALA A 94 -16.35 -12.41 6.33
C ALA A 94 -15.78 -13.67 7.02
N PRO A 95 -14.60 -14.15 6.62
CA PRO A 95 -13.87 -15.18 7.35
C PRO A 95 -13.55 -14.73 8.79
N GLU A 96 -13.75 -15.62 9.76
CA GLU A 96 -13.41 -15.40 11.17
C GLU A 96 -12.33 -16.40 11.61
N GLY A 97 -11.58 -16.10 12.68
CA GLY A 97 -10.54 -16.96 13.21
C GLY A 97 -9.43 -17.30 12.22
N VAL A 98 -9.13 -16.39 11.28
CA VAL A 98 -8.18 -16.65 10.20
C VAL A 98 -6.76 -16.75 10.75
N SER A 99 -6.05 -17.80 10.35
CA SER A 99 -4.64 -18.02 10.65
C SER A 99 -3.90 -18.56 9.43
N ILE A 100 -2.61 -18.26 9.35
CA ILE A 100 -1.74 -18.74 8.28
C ILE A 100 -0.53 -19.44 8.81
N SER A 101 -0.03 -20.41 8.06
CA SER A 101 1.24 -21.06 8.32
C SER A 101 1.95 -21.40 7.01
N LYS A 102 3.27 -21.36 7.05
CA LYS A 102 4.11 -21.72 5.91
C LYS A 102 4.15 -23.24 5.75
N THR A 103 4.09 -23.70 4.51
CA THR A 103 4.30 -25.09 4.12
C THR A 103 5.42 -25.19 3.08
N ASP A 104 5.89 -26.39 2.76
CA ASP A 104 6.92 -26.61 1.75
C ASP A 104 6.47 -26.24 0.33
N GLN A 105 5.16 -26.17 0.11
CA GLN A 105 4.56 -25.89 -1.20
C GLN A 105 3.89 -24.50 -1.27
N GLY A 106 3.77 -23.80 -0.14
CA GLY A 106 3.09 -22.50 -0.12
C GLY A 106 2.59 -22.07 1.25
N VAL A 107 1.33 -21.63 1.29
CA VAL A 107 0.67 -21.07 2.47
C VAL A 107 -0.56 -21.89 2.82
N LEU A 108 -0.60 -22.46 4.02
CA LEU A 108 -1.81 -23.06 4.59
C LEU A 108 -2.58 -21.95 5.31
N ILE A 109 -3.84 -21.78 4.92
CA ILE A 109 -4.76 -20.80 5.48
C ILE A 109 -5.88 -21.58 6.17
N LYS A 110 -6.20 -21.22 7.40
CA LYS A 110 -7.29 -21.81 8.19
C LYS A 110 -8.24 -20.71 8.63
N TRP A 111 -9.52 -21.05 8.74
CA TRP A 111 -10.58 -20.18 9.23
C TRP A 111 -11.58 -20.97 10.04
N GLU A 112 -12.37 -20.30 10.84
CA GLU A 112 -13.46 -20.94 11.57
C GLU A 112 -14.61 -21.29 10.62
N GLU A 113 -15.14 -22.51 10.81
CA GLU A 113 -16.35 -22.92 10.11
C GLU A 113 -17.52 -22.03 10.58
N ALA A 114 -18.30 -21.55 9.63
CA ALA A 114 -19.51 -20.82 10.00
C ALA A 114 -20.47 -21.77 10.74
N PRO A 115 -21.07 -21.30 11.84
CA PRO A 115 -22.08 -22.10 12.54
C PRO A 115 -23.20 -22.49 11.56
N PRO A 116 -23.79 -23.69 11.71
CA PRO A 116 -24.87 -24.14 10.86
C PRO A 116 -26.03 -23.16 10.94
N GLY A 117 -26.35 -22.54 9.79
CA GLY A 117 -27.40 -21.53 9.68
C GLY A 117 -28.38 -21.88 8.55
N PRO A 118 -29.53 -21.19 8.47
CA PRO A 118 -30.58 -21.45 7.46
C PRO A 118 -30.10 -21.21 6.03
N LEU A 119 -29.03 -20.47 5.83
CA LEU A 119 -28.41 -20.26 4.52
C LEU A 119 -27.26 -21.26 4.35
N ARG A 120 -27.33 -22.09 3.29
CA ARG A 120 -26.30 -23.10 2.95
C ARG A 120 -24.99 -22.47 2.49
N ARG A 121 -24.36 -21.66 3.36
CA ARG A 121 -23.12 -20.91 3.06
C ARG A 121 -21.85 -21.77 3.03
N GLY A 122 -21.92 -23.03 3.46
CA GLY A 122 -20.80 -23.96 3.37
C GLY A 122 -20.28 -24.20 1.96
N GLN A 123 -21.08 -23.89 0.93
CA GLN A 123 -20.68 -24.03 -0.49
C GLN A 123 -20.04 -22.75 -1.06
N ASP A 124 -19.99 -21.66 -0.30
CA ASP A 124 -19.32 -20.42 -0.73
C ASP A 124 -17.86 -20.71 -1.08
N GLY A 125 -17.42 -20.20 -2.22
CA GLY A 125 -16.05 -20.37 -2.70
C GLY A 125 -15.07 -19.51 -1.90
N VAL A 126 -13.88 -20.02 -1.72
CA VAL A 126 -12.78 -19.32 -1.05
C VAL A 126 -11.91 -18.62 -2.08
N MET A 127 -11.72 -17.33 -1.93
CA MET A 127 -10.80 -16.52 -2.71
C MET A 127 -9.60 -16.16 -1.83
N VAL A 128 -8.39 -16.34 -2.36
CA VAL A 128 -7.13 -16.04 -1.66
C VAL A 128 -6.27 -15.18 -2.56
N LEU A 129 -5.62 -14.20 -1.95
CA LEU A 129 -4.58 -13.40 -2.58
C LEU A 129 -3.34 -13.39 -1.70
N VAL A 130 -2.20 -13.64 -2.33
CA VAL A 130 -0.86 -13.49 -1.74
C VAL A 130 -0.14 -12.39 -2.49
N TYR A 131 0.22 -11.32 -1.79
CA TYR A 131 0.94 -10.17 -2.33
C TYR A 131 2.38 -10.17 -1.86
N PHE A 132 3.30 -9.83 -2.74
CA PHE A 132 4.74 -9.75 -2.51
C PHE A 132 5.18 -8.29 -2.58
N PRO A 133 5.36 -7.61 -1.44
CA PRO A 133 5.63 -6.16 -1.41
C PRO A 133 6.90 -5.74 -2.15
N GLU A 134 7.98 -6.51 -2.00
CA GLU A 134 9.27 -6.20 -2.62
C GLU A 134 9.24 -6.26 -4.15
N GLN A 135 8.42 -7.16 -4.71
CA GLN A 135 8.29 -7.38 -6.15
C GLN A 135 7.13 -6.57 -6.75
N ASN A 136 6.30 -5.95 -5.91
CA ASN A 136 5.02 -5.34 -6.30
C ASN A 136 4.19 -6.28 -7.20
N PHE A 137 4.07 -7.53 -6.77
CA PHE A 137 3.45 -8.63 -7.52
C PHE A 137 2.48 -9.39 -6.63
N SER A 138 1.45 -9.99 -7.22
CA SER A 138 0.52 -10.84 -6.48
C SER A 138 0.18 -12.13 -7.22
N LEU A 139 -0.18 -13.14 -6.45
CA LEU A 139 -0.82 -14.35 -6.91
C LEU A 139 -2.21 -14.43 -6.30
N ALA A 140 -3.21 -14.77 -7.10
CA ALA A 140 -4.57 -14.88 -6.62
C ALA A 140 -5.24 -16.16 -7.15
N THR A 141 -6.11 -16.74 -6.33
CA THR A 141 -7.05 -17.78 -6.75
C THR A 141 -8.45 -17.43 -6.28
N PHE A 142 -9.43 -17.71 -7.13
CA PHE A 142 -10.85 -17.44 -6.85
C PHE A 142 -11.60 -18.71 -6.45
N HIS A 143 -10.90 -19.86 -6.39
CA HIS A 143 -11.44 -21.19 -6.11
C HIS A 143 -10.43 -22.01 -5.28
N ALA A 144 -9.96 -21.47 -4.15
CA ALA A 144 -9.02 -22.16 -3.27
C ALA A 144 -9.65 -23.34 -2.50
N GLY A 145 -10.98 -23.41 -2.45
CA GLY A 145 -11.75 -24.41 -1.72
C GLY A 145 -13.15 -23.90 -1.44
N LYS A 146 -13.83 -24.55 -0.52
CA LYS A 146 -15.16 -24.18 -0.04
C LYS A 146 -15.08 -23.74 1.42
N ARG A 147 -15.97 -22.83 1.80
CA ARG A 147 -16.03 -22.30 3.18
C ARG A 147 -16.12 -23.42 4.24
N LYS A 148 -16.87 -24.50 3.97
CA LYS A 148 -17.02 -25.65 4.87
C LYS A 148 -15.74 -26.45 5.11
N ASP A 149 -14.72 -26.28 4.26
CA ASP A 149 -13.48 -27.06 4.35
C ASP A 149 -12.58 -26.58 5.51
N GLY A 150 -12.86 -25.39 6.09
CA GLY A 150 -12.15 -24.82 7.25
C GLY A 150 -10.68 -24.49 6.98
N SER A 151 -10.13 -24.95 5.85
CA SER A 151 -8.74 -24.68 5.47
C SER A 151 -8.51 -24.86 3.96
N CYS A 152 -7.48 -24.19 3.44
CA CYS A 152 -6.97 -24.43 2.09
C CYS A 152 -5.46 -24.25 2.05
N CYS A 153 -4.80 -24.94 1.12
CA CYS A 153 -3.39 -24.71 0.80
C CYS A 153 -3.31 -23.90 -0.48
N PHE A 154 -2.62 -22.74 -0.41
CA PHE A 154 -2.33 -21.92 -1.57
C PHE A 154 -0.90 -22.19 -2.03
N GLU A 155 -0.76 -22.71 -3.25
CA GLU A 155 0.54 -23.02 -3.81
C GLU A 155 1.28 -21.76 -4.22
N VAL A 156 2.54 -21.67 -3.81
CA VAL A 156 3.45 -20.56 -4.13
C VAL A 156 4.67 -21.12 -4.86
N PRO A 157 5.06 -20.56 -6.01
CA PRO A 157 6.26 -21.00 -6.71
C PRO A 157 7.50 -20.96 -5.80
N LYS A 158 8.38 -21.95 -5.90
CA LYS A 158 9.56 -22.11 -5.03
C LYS A 158 10.43 -20.85 -4.95
N SER A 159 10.52 -20.09 -6.04
CA SER A 159 11.26 -18.80 -6.09
C SER A 159 10.70 -17.71 -5.17
N TYR A 160 9.45 -17.83 -4.74
CA TYR A 160 8.77 -16.86 -3.88
C TYR A 160 8.56 -17.35 -2.45
N LEU A 161 8.79 -18.65 -2.14
CA LEU A 161 8.54 -19.22 -0.81
C LEU A 161 9.31 -18.55 0.32
N HIS A 162 10.43 -17.90 0.02
CA HIS A 162 11.26 -17.19 0.99
C HIS A 162 11.05 -15.68 0.99
N LYS A 163 10.17 -15.19 0.10
CA LYS A 163 9.89 -13.78 0.00
C LYS A 163 8.86 -13.35 1.03
N HIS A 164 8.86 -12.06 1.36
CA HIS A 164 7.81 -11.46 2.18
C HIS A 164 6.47 -11.59 1.48
N MET A 165 5.48 -12.13 2.18
CA MET A 165 4.13 -12.37 1.69
C MET A 165 3.10 -11.73 2.61
N GLU A 166 2.15 -11.01 2.03
CA GLU A 166 0.94 -10.49 2.69
C GLU A 166 -0.27 -11.25 2.17
N VAL A 167 -1.03 -11.87 3.08
CA VAL A 167 -2.08 -12.82 2.70
C VAL A 167 -3.46 -12.28 3.03
N TYR A 168 -4.37 -12.39 2.07
CA TYR A 168 -5.78 -11.99 2.20
C TYR A 168 -6.69 -13.12 1.80
N ILE A 169 -7.82 -13.23 2.50
CA ILE A 169 -8.87 -14.21 2.23
C ILE A 169 -10.24 -13.52 2.14
N SER A 170 -11.11 -14.02 1.28
CA SER A 170 -12.49 -13.58 1.14
C SER A 170 -13.36 -14.74 0.67
N PHE A 171 -14.65 -14.66 0.94
CA PHE A 171 -15.63 -15.64 0.44
C PHE A 171 -16.45 -15.06 -0.70
N ARG A 172 -16.79 -15.93 -1.64
CA ARG A 172 -17.69 -15.63 -2.74
C ARG A 172 -18.85 -16.61 -2.72
N GLN A 173 -20.06 -16.12 -2.76
CA GLN A 173 -21.26 -16.94 -2.82
C GLN A 173 -21.21 -17.88 -4.02
N SER A 174 -21.73 -19.10 -3.87
CA SER A 174 -21.66 -20.16 -4.88
C SER A 174 -22.29 -19.78 -6.22
N ASP A 175 -23.29 -18.88 -6.22
CA ASP A 175 -23.92 -18.33 -7.44
C ASP A 175 -23.18 -17.13 -8.03
N GLY A 176 -22.11 -16.70 -7.38
CA GLY A 176 -21.28 -15.57 -7.81
C GLY A 176 -21.87 -14.19 -7.62
N LYS A 177 -23.06 -14.05 -6.99
CA LYS A 177 -23.80 -12.79 -6.87
C LYS A 177 -23.44 -11.95 -5.65
N ALA A 178 -22.67 -12.49 -4.72
CA ALA A 178 -22.21 -11.76 -3.56
C ALA A 178 -20.80 -12.20 -3.14
N VAL A 179 -20.08 -11.31 -2.49
CA VAL A 179 -18.78 -11.55 -1.89
C VAL A 179 -18.78 -11.10 -0.43
N SER A 180 -17.80 -11.55 0.35
CA SER A 180 -17.55 -11.00 1.68
C SER A 180 -16.58 -9.83 1.63
N ASP A 181 -16.51 -9.09 2.72
CA ASP A 181 -15.34 -8.26 2.98
C ASP A 181 -14.09 -9.14 3.02
N SER A 182 -12.96 -8.64 2.50
CA SER A 182 -11.69 -9.34 2.61
C SER A 182 -11.10 -9.18 4.01
N VAL A 183 -10.50 -10.26 4.50
CA VAL A 183 -9.80 -10.28 5.78
C VAL A 183 -8.30 -10.42 5.52
N TYR A 184 -7.53 -9.62 6.20
CA TYR A 184 -6.09 -9.78 6.26
C TYR A 184 -5.75 -10.98 7.13
N ALA A 185 -5.16 -12.00 6.55
CA ALA A 185 -4.83 -13.24 7.23
C ALA A 185 -3.49 -13.18 7.99
N GLY A 186 -2.63 -12.24 7.62
CA GLY A 186 -1.31 -12.07 8.21
C GLY A 186 -0.20 -12.00 7.17
N ASN A 187 1.04 -11.99 7.64
CA ASN A 187 2.23 -12.01 6.78
C ASN A 187 3.13 -13.21 7.09
N LEU A 188 3.92 -13.61 6.10
CA LEU A 188 4.97 -14.62 6.23
C LEU A 188 6.28 -14.05 5.70
N ASN A 189 7.38 -14.43 6.36
CA ASN A 189 8.74 -14.00 6.02
C ASN A 189 8.91 -12.46 6.00
N ALA A 190 8.02 -11.70 6.66
CA ALA A 190 8.26 -10.28 6.84
C ALA A 190 9.52 -10.11 7.69
N GLU A 191 10.45 -9.29 7.23
CA GLU A 191 11.51 -8.82 8.09
C GLU A 191 10.86 -7.96 9.18
N HIS A 192 10.84 -8.46 10.39
CA HIS A 192 10.44 -7.63 11.53
C HIS A 192 11.50 -6.55 11.69
N GLU A 193 11.17 -5.32 11.36
CA GLU A 193 12.02 -4.19 11.72
C GLU A 193 12.32 -4.29 13.22
N THR A 194 13.59 -4.48 13.55
CA THR A 194 13.99 -4.47 14.96
C THR A 194 13.77 -3.06 15.50
N VAL A 195 13.62 -2.94 16.82
CA VAL A 195 13.50 -1.61 17.47
C VAL A 195 14.65 -0.69 17.06
N LYS A 196 15.84 -1.26 16.83
CA LYS A 196 17.02 -0.54 16.30
C LYS A 196 16.82 -0.04 14.88
N ASP A 197 16.17 -0.83 14.02
CA ASP A 197 15.92 -0.43 12.62
C ASP A 197 14.89 0.69 12.56
N ILE A 198 13.85 0.62 13.38
CA ILE A 198 12.84 1.69 13.51
C ILE A 198 13.50 2.99 13.99
N GLU A 199 14.36 2.91 14.99
CA GLU A 199 15.07 4.08 15.53
C GLU A 199 16.07 4.65 14.51
N ASN A 200 16.82 3.80 13.81
CA ASN A 200 17.73 4.19 12.74
C ASN A 200 17.00 4.84 11.58
N ASN A 201 15.88 4.28 11.14
CA ASN A 201 15.04 4.86 10.10
C ASN A 201 14.47 6.21 10.50
N LYS A 202 14.05 6.37 11.76
CA LYS A 202 13.59 7.67 12.30
C LYS A 202 14.71 8.70 12.29
N ARG A 203 15.88 8.38 12.83
CA ARG A 203 17.07 9.26 12.83
C ARG A 203 17.51 9.64 11.42
N TYR A 204 17.51 8.70 10.49
CA TYR A 204 17.81 8.96 9.07
C TYR A 204 16.82 9.97 8.47
N THR A 205 15.53 9.75 8.71
CA THR A 205 14.45 10.61 8.17
C THR A 205 14.56 12.04 8.70
N GLU A 206 14.76 12.22 10.02
CA GLU A 206 14.92 13.52 10.65
C GLU A 206 16.18 14.25 10.13
N THR A 207 17.30 13.53 10.01
CA THR A 207 18.56 14.09 9.49
C THR A 207 18.41 14.52 8.04
N LYS A 208 17.73 13.72 7.23
CA LYS A 208 17.47 14.02 5.81
C LYS A 208 16.53 15.20 5.64
N GLN A 209 15.45 15.29 6.40
CA GLN A 209 14.55 16.44 6.36
C GLN A 209 15.29 17.74 6.68
N ARG A 210 16.14 17.73 7.72
CA ARG A 210 16.97 18.89 8.08
C ARG A 210 17.95 19.27 6.97
N PHE A 211 18.60 18.26 6.37
CA PHE A 211 19.49 18.45 5.22
C PHE A 211 18.78 19.09 4.03
N ASP A 212 17.60 18.57 3.65
CA ASP A 212 16.82 19.07 2.52
C ASP A 212 16.35 20.51 2.73
N VAL A 213 16.00 20.88 3.97
CA VAL A 213 15.66 22.28 4.33
C VAL A 213 16.86 23.19 4.15
N ILE A 214 18.04 22.82 4.65
CA ILE A 214 19.25 23.63 4.54
C ILE A 214 19.70 23.73 3.08
N ASP A 215 19.66 22.63 2.32
CA ASP A 215 19.97 22.61 0.89
C ASP A 215 19.08 23.59 0.09
N ALA A 216 17.79 23.61 0.40
CA ALA A 216 16.83 24.53 -0.22
C ALA A 216 17.15 26.01 0.13
N ILE A 217 17.54 26.28 1.37
CA ILE A 217 17.94 27.64 1.81
C ILE A 217 19.22 28.06 1.11
N LEU A 218 20.24 27.20 1.05
CA LEU A 218 21.53 27.49 0.40
C LEU A 218 21.34 27.72 -1.10
N LYS A 219 20.54 26.89 -1.80
CA LYS A 219 20.18 27.07 -3.22
C LYS A 219 19.48 28.41 -3.46
N LYS A 220 18.56 28.78 -2.58
CA LYS A 220 17.85 30.08 -2.68
C LYS A 220 18.81 31.26 -2.50
N LYS A 221 19.73 31.18 -1.52
CA LYS A 221 20.76 32.23 -1.28
C LYS A 221 21.75 32.31 -2.44
N LEU A 222 22.12 31.18 -3.06
CA LEU A 222 23.02 31.17 -4.22
C LEU A 222 22.37 31.86 -5.45
N ILE A 223 21.08 31.66 -5.68
CA ILE A 223 20.34 32.35 -6.76
C ILE A 223 20.32 33.86 -6.52
N LEU A 224 20.12 34.30 -5.27
CA LEU A 224 20.13 35.71 -4.89
C LEU A 224 21.53 36.35 -5.00
N SER A 225 22.60 35.60 -4.73
CA SER A 225 23.98 36.07 -4.91
C SER A 225 24.37 36.25 -6.38
N GLY A 226 23.84 35.38 -7.28
CA GLY A 226 23.98 35.54 -8.73
C GLY A 226 23.28 36.80 -9.29
N ALA A 227 22.35 37.39 -8.52
CA ALA A 227 21.69 38.66 -8.83
C ALA A 227 22.41 39.91 -8.23
N GLY A 228 23.67 39.78 -7.81
CA GLY A 228 24.48 40.90 -7.29
C GLY A 228 24.32 41.16 -5.79
N MET A 229 23.54 40.41 -5.04
CA MET A 229 23.42 40.50 -3.59
C MET A 229 24.37 39.51 -2.89
N ILE A 230 25.53 39.96 -2.44
CA ILE A 230 26.47 39.14 -1.65
C ILE A 230 25.95 39.03 -0.22
N ILE A 231 25.39 37.87 0.15
CA ILE A 231 24.94 37.59 1.51
C ILE A 231 25.84 36.49 2.12
N TYR A 232 27.13 36.85 2.36
CA TYR A 232 28.05 36.04 3.16
C TYR A 232 28.01 36.47 4.61
N ASP A 233 26.85 36.38 5.26
CA ASP A 233 26.68 36.70 6.66
C ASP A 233 27.13 35.53 7.58
N LYS A 234 27.16 35.80 8.89
CA LYS A 234 27.50 34.80 9.91
C LYS A 234 26.56 33.59 9.87
N GLN A 235 25.28 33.80 9.49
CA GLN A 235 24.27 32.74 9.36
C GLN A 235 24.55 31.83 8.16
N TYR A 236 24.98 32.39 7.03
CA TYR A 236 25.33 31.60 5.84
C TYR A 236 26.51 30.66 6.12
N ARG A 237 27.56 31.13 6.81
CA ARG A 237 28.69 30.28 7.18
C ARG A 237 28.31 29.18 8.15
N HIS A 238 27.36 29.43 9.05
CA HIS A 238 26.82 28.41 9.96
C HIS A 238 26.03 27.35 9.21
N LEU A 239 25.18 27.76 8.26
CA LEU A 239 24.39 26.82 7.44
C LEU A 239 25.29 25.94 6.57
N ILE A 240 26.37 26.44 6.00
CA ILE A 240 27.33 25.63 5.23
C ILE A 240 28.00 24.60 6.14
N LYS A 241 28.45 24.94 7.32
CA LYS A 241 29.02 23.98 8.27
C LYS A 241 28.03 22.93 8.68
N GLU A 242 26.77 23.31 8.96
CA GLU A 242 25.71 22.36 9.30
C GLU A 242 25.40 21.45 8.12
N TYR A 243 25.35 21.96 6.89
CA TYR A 243 25.15 21.19 5.66
C TYR A 243 26.23 20.11 5.47
N GLU A 244 27.50 20.46 5.64
CA GLU A 244 28.62 19.52 5.52
C GLU A 244 28.54 18.42 6.58
N VAL A 245 28.24 18.78 7.84
CA VAL A 245 28.08 17.82 8.94
C VAL A 245 26.91 16.85 8.67
N LEU A 246 25.79 17.38 8.21
CA LEU A 246 24.61 16.53 7.89
C LEU A 246 24.85 15.65 6.68
N ARG A 247 25.57 16.15 5.68
CA ARG A 247 25.98 15.38 4.50
C ARG A 247 26.85 14.18 4.87
N GLU A 248 27.84 14.41 5.75
CA GLU A 248 28.73 13.36 6.23
C GLU A 248 27.97 12.34 7.11
N LYS A 249 27.07 12.80 7.98
CA LYS A 249 26.19 11.94 8.77
C LYS A 249 25.32 11.05 7.88
N LEU A 250 24.67 11.60 6.86
CA LEU A 250 23.84 10.83 5.93
C LEU A 250 24.62 9.80 5.13
N LYS A 251 25.88 10.08 4.79
CA LYS A 251 26.76 9.14 4.10
C LYS A 251 27.15 7.95 4.98
N ASN A 252 27.30 8.16 6.28
CA ASN A 252 27.75 7.16 7.25
C ASN A 252 26.58 6.46 7.97
N MET A 253 25.34 6.94 7.79
CA MET A 253 24.17 6.23 8.32
C MET A 253 23.89 4.97 7.49
N PRO A 254 23.51 3.84 8.12
CA PRO A 254 23.01 2.70 7.40
C PRO A 254 21.85 3.19 6.53
N GLY A 255 21.99 3.01 5.22
CA GLY A 255 20.94 3.40 4.27
C GLY A 255 19.63 2.76 4.70
N LYS A 256 18.52 3.45 4.43
CA LYS A 256 17.18 2.92 4.67
C LYS A 256 17.16 1.45 4.22
N SER A 257 16.99 0.51 5.16
CA SER A 257 16.78 -0.89 4.77
C SER A 257 15.64 -0.88 3.76
N ARG A 258 15.87 -1.47 2.61
CA ARG A 258 14.88 -1.51 1.53
C ARG A 258 13.72 -2.36 2.02
N SER A 259 12.74 -1.72 2.63
CA SER A 259 11.42 -2.29 2.89
C SER A 259 10.54 -2.16 1.65
#